data_f7bb064c2e9e24a6229c2ec76e21705c
#
_entry.id   f7bb064c2e9e24a6229c2ec76e21705c
#
_cell.length_a   1.000
_cell.length_b   1.000
_cell.length_c   1.000
_cell.angle_alpha   90.00
_cell.angle_beta   90.00
_cell.angle_gamma   90.00
#
_symmetry.space_group_name_H-M   'P 1'
#
loop_
_entity.id
_entity.type
_entity.pdbx_description
1 polymer ?
#
loop_
_entity_poly.entity_id
_entity_poly.type
_entity_poly.pdbx_seq_one_letter_code
_entity_poly.pdbx_strand_id
1 'polypeptide(L)'
;MKKIFLGSLLILLAGYANAQINNPVKWTYTAKKIADKTYELHMTATIDGNWHLYAQDAGEGPEPTTFTFTANPLIKFDGKIKEVGKLEKSYDKNFKSVSKYYGNKVDFVQKVKVKSSIATVVKGTVNFMVCNDRQCLPPRDVPFTINVGGK
;
A
#
# COMPACT_ATOMS: atom_id res chain seq x y z
N MET A 1 -45.54 5.36 56.58
CA MET A 1 -45.59 5.44 55.11
C MET A 1 -44.19 5.72 54.59
N LYS A 2 -43.44 4.66 54.23
CA LYS A 2 -42.06 4.76 53.76
C LYS A 2 -42.08 4.74 52.22
N LYS A 3 -41.75 5.85 51.60
CA LYS A 3 -41.57 5.92 50.14
C LYS A 3 -40.18 5.42 49.75
N ILE A 4 -40.10 4.24 49.12
CA ILE A 4 -38.87 3.66 48.60
C ILE A 4 -38.63 4.32 47.23
N PHE A 5 -37.61 5.16 47.15
CA PHE A 5 -37.07 5.68 45.87
C PHE A 5 -36.25 4.58 45.19
N LEU A 6 -36.79 3.97 44.17
CA LEU A 6 -36.08 3.04 43.29
C LEU A 6 -35.26 3.84 42.29
N GLY A 7 -33.98 4.12 42.63
CA GLY A 7 -33.05 4.78 41.73
C GLY A 7 -32.66 3.82 40.59
N SER A 8 -33.15 4.11 39.39
CA SER A 8 -32.80 3.38 38.18
C SER A 8 -31.36 3.73 37.76
N LEU A 9 -30.41 2.86 38.12
CA LEU A 9 -29.01 2.95 37.66
C LEU A 9 -28.95 2.52 36.20
N LEU A 10 -29.09 3.48 35.28
CA LEU A 10 -28.87 3.27 33.87
C LEU A 10 -27.37 3.16 33.62
N ILE A 11 -26.85 1.94 33.59
CA ILE A 11 -25.46 1.67 33.19
C ILE A 11 -25.37 1.89 31.70
N LEU A 12 -24.82 3.03 31.30
CA LEU A 12 -24.36 3.30 29.92
C LEU A 12 -23.20 2.35 29.62
N LEU A 13 -23.49 1.20 29.04
CA LEU A 13 -22.51 0.39 28.33
C LEU A 13 -22.10 1.16 27.07
N ALA A 14 -21.13 2.06 27.21
CA ALA A 14 -20.38 2.60 26.09
C ALA A 14 -19.58 1.46 25.46
N GLY A 15 -20.20 0.76 24.53
CA GLY A 15 -19.52 -0.20 23.70
C GLY A 15 -18.42 0.54 22.92
N TYR A 16 -17.15 0.27 23.24
CA TYR A 16 -16.02 0.66 22.43
C TYR A 16 -16.15 -0.09 21.10
N ALA A 17 -16.82 0.53 20.13
CA ALA A 17 -16.78 0.07 18.75
C ALA A 17 -15.34 0.27 18.27
N ASN A 18 -14.50 -0.75 18.41
CA ASN A 18 -13.25 -0.81 17.68
C ASN A 18 -13.64 -0.92 16.21
N ALA A 19 -13.70 0.23 15.52
CA ALA A 19 -13.75 0.27 14.08
C ALA A 19 -12.43 -0.37 13.60
N GLN A 20 -12.46 -1.66 13.32
CA GLN A 20 -11.33 -2.34 12.69
C GLN A 20 -11.15 -1.70 11.33
N ILE A 21 -10.13 -0.85 11.20
CA ILE A 21 -9.71 -0.32 9.91
C ILE A 21 -9.32 -1.53 9.07
N ASN A 22 -10.19 -1.89 8.15
CA ASN A 22 -9.93 -2.99 7.23
C ASN A 22 -8.70 -2.61 6.40
N ASN A 23 -7.59 -3.29 6.63
CA ASN A 23 -6.32 -3.06 5.95
C ASN A 23 -5.88 -4.34 5.23
N PRO A 24 -6.48 -4.66 4.07
CA PRO A 24 -6.24 -5.90 3.38
C PRO A 24 -4.90 -5.95 2.64
N VAL A 25 -4.09 -4.89 2.70
CA VAL A 25 -2.77 -4.85 2.06
C VAL A 25 -1.69 -4.60 3.08
N LYS A 26 -0.73 -5.52 3.15
CA LYS A 26 0.48 -5.39 3.93
C LYS A 26 1.66 -5.08 3.02
N TRP A 27 2.28 -3.92 3.24
CA TRP A 27 3.48 -3.50 2.51
C TRP A 27 4.75 -3.92 3.22
N THR A 28 5.73 -4.37 2.44
CA THR A 28 7.12 -4.57 2.89
C THR A 28 8.07 -3.87 1.93
N TYR A 29 9.15 -3.29 2.48
CA TYR A 29 10.07 -2.46 1.75
C TYR A 29 11.50 -2.93 1.98
N THR A 30 12.21 -3.29 0.93
CA THR A 30 13.60 -3.75 1.00
C THR A 30 14.44 -3.18 -0.13
N ALA A 31 15.77 -3.18 0.04
CA ALA A 31 16.70 -2.88 -1.03
C ALA A 31 17.64 -4.06 -1.24
N LYS A 32 17.86 -4.42 -2.51
CA LYS A 32 18.80 -5.46 -2.93
C LYS A 32 19.91 -4.83 -3.76
N LYS A 33 21.16 -4.98 -3.33
CA LYS A 33 22.32 -4.56 -4.13
C LYS A 33 22.46 -5.50 -5.33
N ILE A 34 22.48 -4.97 -6.53
CA ILE A 34 22.62 -5.74 -7.79
C ILE A 34 23.94 -5.47 -8.52
N ALA A 35 24.59 -4.33 -8.25
CA ALA A 35 25.93 -3.99 -8.75
C ALA A 35 26.55 -2.94 -7.83
N ASP A 36 27.79 -2.50 -8.13
CA ASP A 36 28.38 -1.38 -7.41
C ASP A 36 27.46 -0.16 -7.49
N LYS A 37 27.18 0.43 -6.31
CA LYS A 37 26.29 1.61 -6.15
C LYS A 37 24.90 1.48 -6.82
N THR A 38 24.49 0.26 -7.17
CA THR A 38 23.22 0.00 -7.87
C THR A 38 22.34 -0.95 -7.06
N TYR A 39 21.11 -0.54 -6.82
CA TYR A 39 20.13 -1.27 -6.00
C TYR A 39 18.81 -1.41 -6.72
N GLU A 40 18.10 -2.49 -6.43
CA GLU A 40 16.67 -2.63 -6.66
C GLU A 40 15.95 -2.37 -5.34
N LEU A 41 14.99 -1.45 -5.38
CA LEU A 41 14.05 -1.21 -4.30
C LEU A 41 12.84 -2.09 -4.55
N HIS A 42 12.52 -2.94 -3.60
CA HIS A 42 11.36 -3.82 -3.63
C HIS A 42 10.28 -3.26 -2.69
N MET A 43 9.16 -2.90 -3.26
CA MET A 43 7.98 -2.41 -2.55
C MET A 43 6.88 -3.45 -2.77
N THR A 44 6.82 -4.43 -1.87
CA THR A 44 5.99 -5.61 -2.02
C THR A 44 4.67 -5.46 -1.28
N ALA A 45 3.57 -5.59 -2.00
CA ALA A 45 2.23 -5.69 -1.45
C ALA A 45 1.84 -7.16 -1.28
N THR A 46 1.45 -7.55 -0.07
CA THR A 46 0.74 -8.81 0.20
C THR A 46 -0.72 -8.46 0.43
N ILE A 47 -1.61 -9.09 -0.32
CA ILE A 47 -3.02 -8.74 -0.42
C ILE A 47 -3.85 -9.88 0.14
N ASP A 48 -4.76 -9.58 1.07
CA ASP A 48 -5.56 -10.59 1.76
C ASP A 48 -6.68 -11.14 0.87
N GLY A 49 -6.82 -12.46 0.86
CA GLY A 49 -8.00 -13.23 0.40
C GLY A 49 -8.58 -12.77 -0.93
N ASN A 50 -9.79 -12.24 -0.88
CA ASN A 50 -10.61 -11.83 -2.04
C ASN A 50 -10.43 -10.37 -2.43
N TRP A 51 -9.44 -9.67 -1.84
CA TRP A 51 -9.10 -8.31 -2.23
C TRP A 51 -8.14 -8.32 -3.42
N HIS A 52 -8.20 -7.26 -4.19
CA HIS A 52 -7.26 -7.00 -5.29
C HIS A 52 -6.77 -5.55 -5.24
N LEU A 53 -5.53 -5.37 -5.61
CA LEU A 53 -4.82 -4.10 -5.69
C LEU A 53 -4.69 -3.71 -7.16
N TYR A 54 -5.09 -2.50 -7.52
CA TYR A 54 -5.00 -2.04 -8.90
C TYR A 54 -3.55 -1.81 -9.34
N ALA A 55 -3.27 -2.13 -10.60
CA ALA A 55 -1.96 -1.92 -11.21
C ALA A 55 -1.63 -0.42 -11.39
N GLN A 56 -0.38 -0.08 -11.76
CA GLN A 56 -0.01 1.28 -12.15
C GLN A 56 -0.72 1.74 -13.45
N ASP A 57 -1.08 0.79 -14.30
CA ASP A 57 -2.00 0.99 -15.40
C ASP A 57 -3.28 0.21 -15.10
N ALA A 58 -4.14 0.79 -14.29
CA ALA A 58 -5.35 0.15 -13.79
C ALA A 58 -6.47 0.04 -14.83
N GLY A 59 -6.41 0.80 -15.92
CA GLY A 59 -7.51 0.97 -16.85
C GLY A 59 -8.39 2.16 -16.48
N GLU A 60 -9.61 2.19 -17.01
CA GLU A 60 -10.56 3.28 -16.73
C GLU A 60 -11.33 3.02 -15.43
N GLY A 61 -11.41 4.03 -14.58
CA GLY A 61 -12.25 4.08 -13.39
C GLY A 61 -11.54 3.94 -12.07
N PRO A 62 -10.79 2.86 -11.78
CA PRO A 62 -10.12 2.74 -10.49
C PRO A 62 -8.88 3.63 -10.39
N GLU A 63 -8.60 4.07 -9.16
CA GLU A 63 -7.35 4.79 -8.87
C GLU A 63 -6.16 3.84 -9.00
N PRO A 64 -5.15 4.17 -9.85
CA PRO A 64 -3.98 3.31 -10.04
C PRO A 64 -3.04 3.36 -8.84
N THR A 65 -2.25 2.30 -8.65
CA THR A 65 -1.15 2.33 -7.69
C THR A 65 -0.04 3.27 -8.19
N THR A 66 0.30 4.27 -7.39
CA THR A 66 1.33 5.26 -7.71
C THR A 66 2.36 5.40 -6.60
N PHE A 67 3.59 5.74 -6.97
CA PHE A 67 4.69 5.96 -6.03
C PHE A 67 5.25 7.37 -6.23
N THR A 68 5.29 8.13 -5.14
CA THR A 68 5.93 9.45 -5.10
C THR A 68 7.18 9.36 -4.24
N PHE A 69 8.34 9.67 -4.82
CA PHE A 69 9.61 9.65 -4.08
C PHE A 69 10.00 11.06 -3.65
N THR A 70 10.47 11.17 -2.41
CA THR A 70 11.06 12.41 -1.90
C THR A 70 12.43 12.61 -2.55
N ALA A 71 12.71 13.83 -3.01
CA ALA A 71 13.99 14.17 -3.61
C ALA A 71 15.16 13.90 -2.65
N ASN A 72 16.16 13.19 -3.12
CA ASN A 72 17.41 12.94 -2.41
C ASN A 72 18.57 13.12 -3.38
N PRO A 73 19.48 14.09 -3.17
CA PRO A 73 20.56 14.38 -4.10
C PRO A 73 21.57 13.25 -4.27
N LEU A 74 21.60 12.27 -3.35
CA LEU A 74 22.44 11.09 -3.41
C LEU A 74 21.84 9.95 -4.21
N ILE A 75 20.57 10.03 -4.60
CA ILE A 75 19.83 8.98 -5.30
C ILE A 75 19.51 9.43 -6.72
N LYS A 76 19.76 8.55 -7.68
CA LYS A 76 19.29 8.68 -9.06
C LYS A 76 18.40 7.48 -9.39
N PHE A 77 17.14 7.74 -9.71
CA PHE A 77 16.21 6.71 -10.19
C PHE A 77 16.57 6.33 -11.63
N ASP A 78 16.51 5.04 -11.94
CA ASP A 78 16.89 4.47 -13.23
C ASP A 78 15.71 3.67 -13.80
N GLY A 79 15.09 4.21 -14.84
CA GLY A 79 13.92 3.65 -15.51
C GLY A 79 12.62 3.81 -14.71
N LYS A 80 11.59 3.12 -15.20
CA LYS A 80 10.24 3.07 -14.58
C LYS A 80 10.16 1.94 -13.57
N ILE A 81 9.24 2.06 -12.63
CA ILE A 81 8.88 0.98 -11.71
C ILE A 81 8.32 -0.20 -12.51
N LYS A 82 8.85 -1.38 -12.27
CA LYS A 82 8.38 -2.64 -12.84
C LYS A 82 7.46 -3.35 -11.86
N GLU A 83 6.39 -3.94 -12.38
CA GLU A 83 5.49 -4.78 -11.60
C GLU A 83 5.85 -6.24 -11.83
N VAL A 84 6.06 -6.98 -10.75
CA VAL A 84 6.37 -8.41 -10.75
C VAL A 84 5.30 -9.14 -9.96
N GLY A 85 4.42 -9.83 -10.66
CA GLY A 85 3.28 -10.54 -10.09
C GLY A 85 2.38 -11.11 -11.19
N LYS A 86 1.34 -11.81 -10.77
CA LYS A 86 0.32 -12.32 -11.71
C LYS A 86 -0.69 -11.21 -11.98
N LEU A 87 -0.50 -10.47 -13.06
CA LEU A 87 -1.44 -9.44 -13.51
C LEU A 87 -2.74 -10.12 -13.98
N GLU A 88 -3.84 -9.66 -13.43
CA GLU A 88 -5.19 -10.05 -13.85
C GLU A 88 -5.85 -8.89 -14.59
N LYS A 89 -6.67 -9.25 -15.59
CA LYS A 89 -7.45 -8.30 -16.37
C LYS A 89 -8.87 -8.84 -16.50
N SER A 90 -9.82 -8.12 -15.93
CA SER A 90 -11.23 -8.51 -16.00
C SER A 90 -12.18 -7.32 -15.95
N TYR A 91 -13.45 -7.58 -16.27
CA TYR A 91 -14.50 -6.58 -16.11
C TYR A 91 -14.77 -6.34 -14.62
N ASP A 92 -14.56 -5.11 -14.19
CA ASP A 92 -14.80 -4.67 -12.81
C ASP A 92 -16.23 -4.11 -12.70
N LYS A 93 -17.03 -4.76 -11.85
CA LYS A 93 -18.44 -4.37 -11.64
C LYS A 93 -18.60 -3.03 -10.90
N ASN A 94 -17.61 -2.65 -10.08
CA ASN A 94 -17.64 -1.40 -9.32
C ASN A 94 -17.48 -0.20 -10.26
N PHE A 95 -16.61 -0.33 -11.27
CA PHE A 95 -16.30 0.73 -12.23
C PHE A 95 -16.97 0.56 -13.60
N LYS A 96 -17.61 -0.60 -13.84
CA LYS A 96 -18.26 -0.94 -15.12
C LYS A 96 -17.29 -0.85 -16.32
N SER A 97 -16.04 -1.17 -16.11
CA SER A 97 -14.94 -1.09 -17.07
C SER A 97 -14.01 -2.29 -16.95
N VAL A 98 -13.09 -2.45 -17.89
CA VAL A 98 -12.04 -3.47 -17.79
C VAL A 98 -10.89 -2.89 -16.98
N SER A 99 -10.60 -3.51 -15.85
CA SER A 99 -9.53 -3.10 -14.94
C SER A 99 -8.40 -4.13 -14.89
N LYS A 100 -7.20 -3.66 -14.54
CA LYS A 100 -5.99 -4.45 -14.34
C LYS A 100 -5.59 -4.39 -12.87
N TYR A 101 -5.36 -5.55 -12.27
CA TYR A 101 -5.10 -5.64 -10.83
C TYR A 101 -4.28 -6.88 -10.47
N TYR A 102 -3.85 -6.94 -9.22
CA TYR A 102 -3.15 -8.06 -8.61
C TYR A 102 -3.94 -8.59 -7.42
N GLY A 103 -4.08 -9.92 -7.35
CA GLY A 103 -4.47 -10.63 -6.15
C GLY A 103 -3.23 -11.19 -5.44
N ASN A 104 -3.36 -11.59 -4.18
CA ASN A 104 -2.35 -12.24 -3.35
C ASN A 104 -1.06 -11.43 -3.15
N LYS A 105 -0.26 -11.21 -4.19
CA LYS A 105 1.04 -10.56 -4.07
C LYS A 105 1.48 -9.88 -5.37
N VAL A 106 2.07 -8.69 -5.23
CA VAL A 106 2.81 -8.02 -6.29
C VAL A 106 4.03 -7.31 -5.71
N ASP A 107 5.13 -7.29 -6.44
CA ASP A 107 6.34 -6.58 -6.11
C ASP A 107 6.58 -5.46 -7.13
N PHE A 108 6.63 -4.23 -6.64
CA PHE A 108 6.97 -3.05 -7.44
C PHE A 108 8.46 -2.78 -7.29
N VAL A 109 9.19 -2.91 -8.38
CA VAL A 109 10.65 -2.87 -8.38
C VAL A 109 11.15 -1.60 -9.06
N GLN A 110 11.84 -0.75 -8.30
CA GLN A 110 12.48 0.46 -8.80
C GLN A 110 14.00 0.34 -8.72
N LYS A 111 14.68 0.50 -9.84
CA LYS A 111 16.13 0.55 -9.88
C LYS A 111 16.64 1.94 -9.50
N VAL A 112 17.68 1.98 -8.66
CA VAL A 112 18.33 3.22 -8.23
C VAL A 112 19.83 3.10 -8.25
N LYS A 113 20.50 4.23 -8.49
CA LYS A 113 21.95 4.40 -8.33
C LYS A 113 22.23 5.37 -7.19
N VAL A 114 23.12 4.99 -6.28
CA VAL A 114 23.61 5.87 -5.22
C VAL A 114 24.92 6.53 -5.65
N LYS A 115 25.03 7.84 -5.45
CA LYS A 115 26.24 8.60 -5.84
C LYS A 115 27.42 8.39 -4.91
N SER A 116 27.16 7.88 -3.69
CA SER A 116 28.18 7.68 -2.66
C SER A 116 28.05 6.29 -2.06
N SER A 117 29.13 5.79 -1.47
CA SER A 117 29.13 4.52 -0.69
C SER A 117 28.55 4.71 0.72
N ILE A 118 28.22 5.94 1.12
CA ILE A 118 27.62 6.26 2.42
C ILE A 118 26.18 5.74 2.45
N ALA A 119 25.80 5.16 3.60
CA ALA A 119 24.42 4.75 3.82
C ALA A 119 23.47 5.95 3.69
N THR A 120 22.42 5.79 2.95
CA THR A 120 21.37 6.80 2.76
C THR A 120 19.98 6.15 2.74
N VAL A 121 18.95 6.96 2.61
CA VAL A 121 17.58 6.46 2.60
C VAL A 121 16.83 6.97 1.38
N VAL A 122 15.97 6.11 0.83
CA VAL A 122 14.93 6.49 -0.12
C VAL A 122 13.63 6.61 0.66
N LYS A 123 13.01 7.78 0.62
CA LYS A 123 11.70 8.05 1.22
C LYS A 123 10.68 8.26 0.12
N GLY A 124 9.44 7.91 0.40
CA GLY A 124 8.34 8.12 -0.52
C GLY A 124 6.99 7.79 0.09
N THR A 125 5.99 7.86 -0.75
CA THR A 125 4.60 7.49 -0.43
C THR A 125 4.06 6.63 -1.55
N VAL A 126 3.40 5.54 -1.21
CA VAL A 126 2.57 4.79 -2.15
C VAL A 126 1.12 5.19 -1.94
N ASN A 127 0.45 5.61 -3.03
CA ASN A 127 -0.99 5.76 -3.08
C ASN A 127 -1.57 4.53 -3.79
N PHE A 128 -2.62 3.93 -3.25
CA PHE A 128 -3.24 2.74 -3.82
C PHE A 128 -4.70 2.60 -3.42
N MET A 129 -5.46 1.94 -4.27
CA MET A 129 -6.84 1.56 -4.06
C MET A 129 -6.98 0.04 -4.08
N VAL A 130 -7.87 -0.51 -3.25
CA VAL A 130 -8.21 -1.93 -3.22
C VAL A 130 -9.69 -2.12 -3.22
N CYS A 131 -10.13 -3.14 -3.95
CA CYS A 131 -11.52 -3.56 -4.01
C CYS A 131 -11.66 -5.08 -3.80
N ASN A 132 -12.87 -5.50 -3.52
CA ASN A 132 -13.33 -6.89 -3.64
C ASN A 132 -14.67 -6.89 -4.39
N ASP A 133 -15.32 -8.04 -4.52
CA ASP A 133 -16.58 -8.19 -5.25
C ASP A 133 -17.76 -7.38 -4.65
N ARG A 134 -17.60 -6.82 -3.45
CA ARG A 134 -18.66 -6.13 -2.71
C ARG A 134 -18.42 -4.65 -2.51
N GLN A 135 -17.16 -4.24 -2.37
CA GLN A 135 -16.81 -2.86 -2.02
C GLN A 135 -15.39 -2.50 -2.41
N CYS A 136 -15.18 -1.20 -2.57
CA CYS A 136 -13.85 -0.58 -2.66
C CYS A 136 -13.55 0.20 -1.38
N LEU A 137 -12.31 0.16 -0.95
CA LEU A 137 -11.82 1.08 0.09
C LEU A 137 -11.30 2.35 -0.59
N PRO A 138 -11.49 3.52 0.04
CA PRO A 138 -10.94 4.77 -0.49
C PRO A 138 -9.43 4.65 -0.72
N PRO A 139 -8.87 5.36 -1.71
CA PRO A 139 -7.43 5.42 -1.92
C PRO A 139 -6.69 5.82 -0.65
N ARG A 140 -5.53 5.24 -0.41
CA ARG A 140 -4.73 5.45 0.79
C ARG A 140 -3.30 5.79 0.46
N ASP A 141 -2.76 6.74 1.20
CA ASP A 141 -1.35 7.10 1.19
C ASP A 141 -0.62 6.37 2.32
N VAL A 142 0.41 5.61 1.97
CA VAL A 142 1.27 4.94 2.94
C VAL A 142 2.71 5.41 2.73
N PRO A 143 3.28 6.15 3.69
CA PRO A 143 4.67 6.56 3.63
C PRO A 143 5.60 5.37 3.83
N PHE A 144 6.76 5.41 3.17
CA PHE A 144 7.79 4.39 3.32
C PHE A 144 9.20 4.97 3.37
N THR A 145 10.10 4.17 3.91
CA THR A 145 11.53 4.46 3.96
C THR A 145 12.31 3.19 3.67
N ILE A 146 13.29 3.26 2.77
CA ILE A 146 14.15 2.15 2.38
C ILE A 146 15.61 2.57 2.55
N ASN A 147 16.36 1.82 3.34
CA ASN A 147 17.79 2.05 3.50
C ASN A 147 18.55 1.52 2.28
N VAL A 148 19.46 2.32 1.75
CA VAL A 148 20.34 1.96 0.62
C VAL A 148 21.77 2.43 0.88
N GLY A 149 22.74 1.77 0.28
CA GLY A 149 24.16 2.08 0.52
C GLY A 149 24.65 1.52 1.86
N GLY A 150 25.85 1.92 2.26
CA GLY A 150 26.57 1.29 3.35
C GLY A 150 27.19 -0.06 2.95
N LYS A 151 27.93 -0.64 3.89
CA LYS A 151 28.51 -1.99 3.75
C LYS A 151 27.48 -3.05 4.08
#